data_f971f92b345b7829b12230ca411d544a
#
_entry.id   f971f92b345b7829b12230ca411d544a
#
_cell.length_a   1.000
_cell.length_b   1.000
_cell.length_c   1.000
_cell.angle_alpha   90.00
_cell.angle_beta   90.00
_cell.angle_gamma   90.00
#
_symmetry.space_group_name_H-M   'P 1'
#
loop_
_entity.id
_entity.type
_entity.pdbx_description
1 polymer ?
#
loop_
_entity_poly.entity_id
_entity_poly.type
_entity_poly.pdbx_seq_one_letter_code
_entity_poly.pdbx_strand_id
1 'polypeptide(L)'
;EIRFIAPAIEKAQALGMQISGPYPPDTVYMQAHSSKGQKDTDVVVAMYHDQGLIPLKYLGLDNGVNQTLGLPFVRTSPDHGTAFDIAGKGLADPSSLLAALKVAKGQRL
;
A
#
# COMPACT_ATOMS: atom_id res chain seq x y z
N GLU A 1 3.06 18.88 8.91
CA GLU A 1 2.44 19.04 7.57
C GLU A 1 2.86 20.35 6.91
N ILE A 2 2.73 21.50 7.62
CA ILE A 2 2.90 22.86 7.06
C ILE A 2 4.29 23.08 6.44
N ARG A 3 5.36 22.56 7.05
CA ARG A 3 6.73 22.80 6.58
C ARG A 3 7.20 21.90 5.45
N PHE A 4 6.61 20.71 5.32
CA PHE A 4 7.15 19.69 4.41
C PHE A 4 6.07 19.07 3.51
N ILE A 5 4.94 18.64 4.08
CA ILE A 5 3.93 17.90 3.31
C ILE A 5 3.14 18.85 2.40
N ALA A 6 2.62 19.95 2.92
CA ALA A 6 1.88 20.91 2.11
C ALA A 6 2.74 21.49 0.96
N PRO A 7 3.99 21.95 1.20
CA PRO A 7 4.85 22.38 0.10
C PRO A 7 5.22 21.26 -0.89
N ALA A 8 5.28 20.00 -0.46
CA ALA A 8 5.54 18.88 -1.36
C ALA A 8 4.34 18.63 -2.29
N ILE A 9 3.11 18.75 -1.76
CA ILE A 9 1.88 18.65 -2.54
C ILE A 9 1.83 19.77 -3.58
N GLU A 10 2.09 21.01 -3.20
CA GLU A 10 2.13 22.16 -4.11
C GLU A 10 3.14 21.96 -5.26
N LYS A 11 4.34 21.46 -4.94
CA LYS A 11 5.34 21.13 -5.96
C LYS A 11 4.89 20.02 -6.91
N ALA A 12 4.26 18.98 -6.39
CA ALA A 12 3.74 17.88 -7.21
C ALA A 12 2.62 18.37 -8.14
N GLN A 13 1.72 19.22 -7.64
CA GLN A 13 0.69 19.87 -8.45
C GLN A 13 1.28 20.73 -9.56
N ALA A 14 2.32 21.49 -9.25
CA ALA A 14 3.04 22.30 -10.25
C ALA A 14 3.72 21.45 -11.34
N LEU A 15 4.03 20.17 -11.06
CA LEU A 15 4.51 19.18 -12.02
C LEU A 15 3.38 18.49 -12.81
N GLY A 16 2.13 18.88 -12.61
CA GLY A 16 0.95 18.32 -13.30
C GLY A 16 0.37 17.07 -12.65
N MET A 17 0.81 16.69 -11.45
CA MET A 17 0.25 15.53 -10.74
C MET A 17 -1.11 15.88 -10.13
N GLN A 18 -2.08 14.99 -10.27
CA GLN A 18 -3.37 15.10 -9.59
C GLN A 18 -3.24 14.57 -8.16
N ILE A 19 -2.81 15.42 -7.26
CA ILE A 19 -2.59 15.10 -5.86
C ILE A 19 -3.34 16.09 -4.97
N SER A 20 -3.88 15.60 -3.86
CA SER A 20 -4.57 16.41 -2.85
C SER A 20 -4.18 15.97 -1.44
N GLY A 21 -4.41 16.84 -0.48
CA GLY A 21 -4.08 16.62 0.94
C GLY A 21 -3.48 17.88 1.57
N PRO A 22 -2.89 17.77 2.78
CA PRO A 22 -2.89 16.57 3.62
C PRO A 22 -4.26 16.26 4.20
N TYR A 23 -4.55 14.99 4.39
CA TYR A 23 -5.79 14.50 5.00
C TYR A 23 -5.53 13.80 6.33
N PRO A 24 -6.49 13.80 7.26
CA PRO A 24 -6.39 13.01 8.48
C PRO A 24 -6.30 11.50 8.15
N PRO A 25 -5.35 10.76 8.75
CA PRO A 25 -5.11 9.36 8.40
C PRO A 25 -6.22 8.41 8.85
N ASP A 26 -7.03 8.81 9.83
CA ASP A 26 -8.17 8.04 10.33
C ASP A 26 -9.37 8.04 9.38
N THR A 27 -9.47 9.00 8.47
CA THR A 27 -10.61 9.15 7.57
C THR A 27 -10.26 9.01 6.08
N VAL A 28 -9.00 9.22 5.70
CA VAL A 28 -8.59 9.22 4.28
C VAL A 28 -8.91 7.91 3.55
N TYR A 29 -8.75 6.76 4.22
CA TYR A 29 -9.04 5.46 3.60
C TYR A 29 -10.53 5.22 3.39
N MET A 30 -11.36 5.70 4.32
CA MET A 30 -12.80 5.66 4.17
C MET A 30 -13.26 6.55 3.00
N GLN A 31 -12.67 7.74 2.87
CA GLN A 31 -12.95 8.65 1.75
C GLN A 31 -12.49 8.05 0.42
N ALA A 32 -11.29 7.49 0.36
CA ALA A 32 -10.75 6.83 -0.82
C ALA A 32 -11.56 5.60 -1.26
N HIS A 33 -12.21 4.90 -0.31
CA HIS A 33 -13.00 3.70 -0.58
C HIS A 33 -14.48 4.00 -0.83
N SER A 34 -15.00 5.10 -0.28
CA SER A 34 -16.46 5.39 -0.25
C SER A 34 -17.02 5.93 -1.55
N SER A 35 -16.25 5.97 -2.61
CA SER A 35 -16.74 6.47 -3.89
C SER A 35 -17.87 5.57 -4.41
N LYS A 36 -19.07 6.09 -4.40
CA LYS A 36 -20.31 5.55 -5.00
C LYS A 36 -20.12 5.20 -6.49
N GLY A 37 -19.20 4.27 -6.80
CA GLY A 37 -18.87 3.81 -8.14
C GLY A 37 -17.84 4.67 -8.91
N GLN A 38 -17.34 5.75 -8.35
CA GLN A 38 -16.31 6.60 -8.93
C GLN A 38 -15.04 6.46 -8.09
N LYS A 39 -13.98 5.91 -8.66
CA LYS A 39 -12.65 5.85 -8.02
C LYS A 39 -11.98 7.20 -8.21
N ASP A 40 -12.10 8.08 -7.23
CA ASP A 40 -11.43 9.38 -7.27
C ASP A 40 -9.99 9.33 -6.73
N THR A 41 -9.56 8.18 -6.21
CA THR A 41 -8.24 7.98 -5.60
C THR A 41 -7.63 6.67 -6.06
N ASP A 42 -6.50 6.74 -6.73
CA ASP A 42 -5.73 5.57 -7.17
C ASP A 42 -4.71 5.12 -6.12
N VAL A 43 -4.14 6.07 -5.36
CA VAL A 43 -3.05 5.83 -4.41
C VAL A 43 -3.22 6.72 -3.17
N VAL A 44 -3.00 6.15 -2.00
CA VAL A 44 -2.86 6.88 -0.73
C VAL A 44 -1.41 6.83 -0.29
N VAL A 45 -0.78 8.01 -0.11
CA VAL A 45 0.58 8.14 0.40
C VAL A 45 0.53 8.29 1.91
N ALA A 46 0.92 7.26 2.65
CA ALA A 46 0.99 7.26 4.10
C ALA A 46 2.36 7.74 4.58
N MET A 47 2.40 8.56 5.65
CA MET A 47 3.63 9.10 6.22
C MET A 47 4.30 8.12 7.18
N TYR A 48 3.55 7.21 7.77
CA TYR A 48 4.03 6.19 8.70
C TYR A 48 3.57 4.81 8.29
N HIS A 49 4.38 3.81 8.61
CA HIS A 49 4.10 2.41 8.38
C HIS A 49 2.68 2.00 8.84
N ASP A 50 2.30 2.32 10.06
CA ASP A 50 1.02 1.90 10.63
C ASP A 50 -0.18 2.61 9.98
N GLN A 51 0.00 3.84 9.52
CA GLN A 51 -1.03 4.56 8.75
C GLN A 51 -1.41 3.83 7.46
N GLY A 52 -0.47 3.15 6.84
CA GLY A 52 -0.71 2.35 5.62
C GLY A 52 -1.14 0.93 5.92
N LEU A 53 -0.49 0.25 6.87
CA LEU A 53 -0.67 -1.18 7.07
C LEU A 53 -1.86 -1.54 7.96
N ILE A 54 -2.25 -0.69 8.92
CA ILE A 54 -3.44 -0.97 9.75
C ILE A 54 -4.71 -1.10 8.89
N PRO A 55 -5.03 -0.14 7.99
CA PRO A 55 -6.19 -0.28 7.11
C PRO A 55 -6.12 -1.50 6.20
N LEU A 56 -4.95 -1.79 5.64
CA LEU A 56 -4.75 -2.94 4.78
C LEU A 56 -5.04 -4.26 5.51
N LYS A 57 -4.49 -4.43 6.71
CA LYS A 57 -4.67 -5.63 7.53
C LYS A 57 -6.07 -5.73 8.11
N TYR A 58 -6.66 -4.62 8.52
CA TYR A 58 -8.02 -4.57 9.06
C TYR A 58 -9.08 -5.00 8.04
N LEU A 59 -8.90 -4.63 6.78
CA LEU A 59 -9.79 -5.01 5.69
C LEU A 59 -9.64 -6.48 5.28
N GLY A 60 -8.73 -7.23 5.89
CA GLY A 60 -8.52 -8.65 5.60
C GLY A 60 -8.09 -8.89 4.15
N LEU A 61 -7.30 -7.99 3.59
CA LEU A 61 -6.80 -8.14 2.23
C LEU A 61 -5.70 -9.22 2.19
N ASP A 62 -6.11 -10.48 2.18
CA ASP A 62 -5.23 -11.66 2.13
C ASP A 62 -4.30 -11.67 0.89
N ASN A 63 -4.59 -10.80 -0.07
CA ASN A 63 -3.79 -10.58 -1.28
C ASN A 63 -2.88 -9.36 -1.21
N GLY A 64 -2.63 -8.81 -0.02
CA GLY A 64 -1.69 -7.72 0.17
C GLY A 64 -0.28 -8.12 -0.27
N VAL A 65 0.36 -7.29 -1.09
CA VAL A 65 1.73 -7.50 -1.57
C VAL A 65 2.58 -6.31 -1.21
N ASN A 66 3.68 -6.56 -0.53
CA ASN A 66 4.71 -5.56 -0.33
C ASN A 66 5.60 -5.49 -1.58
N GLN A 67 5.69 -4.31 -2.17
CA GLN A 67 6.52 -4.08 -3.35
C GLN A 67 7.46 -2.91 -3.10
N THR A 68 8.76 -3.12 -3.31
CA THR A 68 9.74 -2.04 -3.23
C THR A 68 9.92 -1.43 -4.61
N LEU A 69 9.71 -0.12 -4.71
CA LEU A 69 9.89 0.64 -5.96
C LEU A 69 11.27 1.31 -5.99
N GLY A 70 11.76 1.61 -7.21
CA GLY A 70 13.03 2.32 -7.43
C GLY A 70 14.27 1.42 -7.37
N LEU A 71 14.13 0.11 -7.31
CA LEU A 71 15.25 -0.84 -7.44
C LEU A 71 15.47 -1.24 -8.91
N PRO A 72 16.72 -1.59 -9.31
CA PRO A 72 17.01 -2.08 -10.66
C PRO A 72 16.54 -3.53 -10.91
N PHE A 73 15.77 -4.08 -10.00
CA PHE A 73 15.15 -5.41 -10.07
C PHE A 73 13.79 -5.40 -9.38
N VAL A 74 12.92 -6.33 -9.76
CA VAL A 74 11.61 -6.49 -9.12
C VAL A 74 11.78 -7.12 -7.73
N ARG A 75 11.25 -6.44 -6.70
CA ARG A 75 11.21 -6.97 -5.34
C ARG A 75 9.77 -6.92 -4.82
N THR A 76 9.20 -8.08 -4.64
CA THR A 76 7.89 -8.28 -3.99
C THR A 76 8.03 -9.22 -2.81
N SER A 77 7.19 -9.08 -1.82
CA SER A 77 7.09 -10.04 -0.71
C SER A 77 5.65 -10.14 -0.22
N PRO A 78 5.30 -11.27 0.41
CA PRO A 78 4.02 -11.36 1.10
C PRO A 78 3.96 -10.38 2.28
N ASP A 79 2.75 -10.04 2.68
CA ASP A 79 2.48 -9.13 3.80
C ASP A 79 2.15 -9.90 5.09
N HIS A 80 2.98 -10.85 5.49
CA HIS A 80 2.85 -11.58 6.75
C HIS A 80 4.14 -11.55 7.56
N GLY A 81 4.03 -11.81 8.86
CA GLY A 81 5.17 -11.94 9.79
C GLY A 81 5.82 -13.33 9.75
N THR A 82 6.71 -13.56 10.69
CA THR A 82 7.49 -14.79 10.81
C THR A 82 6.67 -16.02 11.20
N ALA A 83 5.51 -15.84 11.84
CA ALA A 83 4.55 -16.89 12.23
C ALA A 83 5.22 -18.13 12.86
N PHE A 84 6.08 -17.91 13.85
CA PHE A 84 6.84 -18.98 14.54
C PHE A 84 5.95 -20.05 15.16
N ASP A 85 4.75 -19.69 15.57
CA ASP A 85 3.75 -20.59 16.18
C ASP A 85 3.29 -21.69 15.24
N ILE A 86 3.33 -21.49 13.93
CA ILE A 86 2.94 -22.47 12.91
C ILE A 86 4.13 -23.00 12.08
N ALA A 87 5.34 -22.56 12.39
CA ALA A 87 6.53 -22.99 11.66
C ALA A 87 6.71 -24.53 11.71
N GLY A 88 6.94 -25.15 10.55
CA GLY A 88 7.11 -26.60 10.41
C GLY A 88 5.84 -27.43 10.55
N LYS A 89 4.66 -26.82 10.77
CA LYS A 89 3.39 -27.55 10.97
C LYS A 89 2.59 -27.77 9.69
N GLY A 90 3.00 -27.19 8.56
CA GLY A 90 2.26 -27.29 7.30
C GLY A 90 0.91 -26.57 7.29
N LEU A 91 0.72 -25.59 8.20
CA LEU A 91 -0.55 -24.87 8.38
C LEU A 91 -0.54 -23.47 7.74
N ALA A 92 0.59 -23.04 7.19
CA ALA A 92 0.72 -21.71 6.61
C ALA A 92 -0.15 -21.55 5.35
N ASP A 93 -0.87 -20.45 5.26
CA ASP A 93 -1.60 -20.08 4.05
C ASP A 93 -0.63 -19.46 3.01
N PRO A 94 -0.51 -20.05 1.80
CA PRO A 94 0.41 -19.55 0.77
C PRO A 94 -0.18 -18.40 -0.06
N SER A 95 -1.41 -17.96 0.17
CA SER A 95 -2.14 -17.01 -0.69
C SER A 95 -1.38 -15.71 -0.92
N SER A 96 -0.85 -15.09 0.14
CA SER A 96 -0.07 -13.86 0.06
C SER A 96 1.24 -14.03 -0.73
N LEU A 97 1.93 -15.16 -0.57
CA LEU A 97 3.13 -15.47 -1.35
C LEU A 97 2.79 -15.67 -2.85
N LEU A 98 1.72 -16.37 -3.15
CA LEU A 98 1.26 -16.55 -4.52
C LEU A 98 0.87 -15.22 -5.17
N ALA A 99 0.24 -14.31 -4.41
CA ALA A 99 -0.06 -12.95 -4.87
C ALA A 99 1.23 -12.18 -5.18
N ALA A 100 2.24 -12.23 -4.30
CA ALA A 100 3.53 -11.59 -4.51
C ALA A 100 4.25 -12.11 -5.78
N LEU A 101 4.22 -13.42 -6.00
CA LEU A 101 4.80 -14.04 -7.21
C LEU A 101 4.07 -13.63 -8.49
N LYS A 102 2.73 -13.51 -8.46
CA LYS A 102 1.93 -13.02 -9.60
C LYS A 102 2.29 -11.59 -9.95
N VAL A 103 2.43 -10.72 -8.95
CA VAL A 103 2.84 -9.33 -9.15
C VAL A 103 4.24 -9.27 -9.75
N ALA A 104 5.20 -10.03 -9.21
CA ALA A 104 6.56 -10.09 -9.75
C ALA A 104 6.60 -10.56 -11.22
N LYS A 105 5.82 -11.58 -11.57
CA LYS A 105 5.72 -12.09 -12.96
C LYS A 105 5.10 -11.09 -13.91
N GLY A 106 4.14 -10.28 -13.46
CA GLY A 106 3.44 -9.30 -14.29
C GLY A 106 4.24 -8.03 -14.56
N GLN A 107 5.32 -7.80 -13.82
CA GLN A 107 6.16 -6.62 -13.99
C GLN A 107 7.25 -6.86 -15.04
N ARG A 108 7.24 -6.02 -16.06
CA ARG A 108 8.37 -5.92 -16.98
C ARG A 108 9.33 -4.85 -16.45
N LEU A 109 10.59 -5.18 -16.35
CA LEU A 109 11.67 -4.23 -16.09
C LEU A 109 11.82 -3.26 -17.27
#